data_c038bc59d03316245c075d6b17faaf18
#
_entry.id   c038bc59d03316245c075d6b17faaf18
#
_cell.length_a   1.000
_cell.length_b   1.000
_cell.length_c   1.000
_cell.angle_alpha   90.00
_cell.angle_beta   90.00
_cell.angle_gamma   90.00
#
_symmetry.space_group_name_H-M   'P 1'
#
loop_
_entity.id
_entity.type
_entity.pdbx_description
1 polymer ?
#
loop_
_entity_poly.entity_id
_entity_poly.type
_entity_poly.pdbx_seq_one_letter_code
_entity_poly.pdbx_strand_id
1 'polypeptide(L)'
;MQDDPKLTPCGQLRAEQIATMLEHTQIKHLYSTAYRRTMATAAPFAKQQQLAIQEYLPKKLSQFAQKLLKQKENVLVVGHSNTTPQLSALLSKFDVAELTEQQYRNLYQIQVSDQGKTLTLFTQPLICQ
;
A
#
# COMPACT_ATOMS: atom_id res chain seq x y z
N MET A 1 -17.86 10.44 13.52
CA MET A 1 -17.44 10.70 12.24
C MET A 1 -15.99 10.76 12.24
N GLN A 2 -15.58 10.47 11.22
CA GLN A 2 -14.17 10.46 11.10
C GLN A 2 -13.76 11.59 10.21
N ASP A 3 -12.78 12.32 10.65
CA ASP A 3 -12.18 13.32 9.80
C ASP A 3 -11.55 12.63 8.61
N ASP A 4 -11.56 13.33 7.49
CA ASP A 4 -10.86 12.91 6.29
C ASP A 4 -9.80 13.96 5.96
N PRO A 5 -8.73 14.05 6.79
CA PRO A 5 -7.76 15.13 6.66
C PRO A 5 -6.89 14.94 5.42
N LYS A 6 -6.36 16.04 4.94
CA LYS A 6 -5.40 16.04 3.86
C LYS A 6 -4.09 15.43 4.32
N LEU A 7 -3.33 14.94 3.34
CA LEU A 7 -1.97 14.50 3.58
C LEU A 7 -1.11 15.66 4.05
N THR A 8 -0.26 15.41 5.05
CA THR A 8 0.66 16.44 5.55
C THR A 8 1.78 16.66 4.54
N PRO A 9 2.54 17.78 4.67
CA PRO A 9 3.72 17.97 3.80
C PRO A 9 4.72 16.82 3.89
N CYS A 10 4.95 16.26 5.08
CA CYS A 10 5.83 15.11 5.22
C CYS A 10 5.24 13.88 4.51
N GLY A 11 3.93 13.68 4.63
CA GLY A 11 3.26 12.60 3.92
C GLY A 11 3.38 12.76 2.41
N GLN A 12 3.32 13.99 1.91
CA GLN A 12 3.50 14.25 0.49
C GLN A 12 4.91 13.86 0.03
N LEU A 13 5.93 14.19 0.83
CA LEU A 13 7.30 13.80 0.50
C LEU A 13 7.45 12.28 0.50
N ARG A 14 6.81 11.57 1.44
CA ARG A 14 6.84 10.11 1.45
C ARG A 14 6.16 9.52 0.24
N ALA A 15 5.05 10.11 -0.18
CA ALA A 15 4.34 9.65 -1.38
C ALA A 15 5.24 9.78 -2.61
N GLU A 16 5.94 10.89 -2.72
CA GLU A 16 6.88 11.11 -3.82
C GLU A 16 8.06 10.15 -3.74
N GLN A 17 8.55 9.86 -2.54
CA GLN A 17 9.61 8.89 -2.34
C GLN A 17 9.17 7.49 -2.77
N ILE A 18 7.94 7.09 -2.44
CA ILE A 18 7.40 5.81 -2.89
C ILE A 18 7.41 5.73 -4.41
N ALA A 19 6.98 6.79 -5.08
CA ALA A 19 6.99 6.81 -6.55
C ALA A 19 8.41 6.63 -7.10
N THR A 20 9.39 7.29 -6.47
CA THR A 20 10.79 7.14 -6.86
C THR A 20 11.29 5.72 -6.62
N MET A 21 10.99 5.16 -5.45
CA MET A 21 11.44 3.81 -5.09
C MET A 21 10.89 2.76 -6.04
N LEU A 22 9.67 2.94 -6.51
CA LEU A 22 8.97 1.95 -7.32
C LEU A 22 8.97 2.29 -8.81
N GLU A 23 9.75 3.28 -9.21
CA GLU A 23 9.75 3.82 -10.58
C GLU A 23 10.00 2.75 -11.64
N HIS A 24 10.89 1.83 -11.36
CA HIS A 24 11.30 0.81 -12.32
C HIS A 24 10.67 -0.56 -12.05
N THR A 25 9.70 -0.62 -11.17
CA THR A 25 8.94 -1.85 -10.96
C THR A 25 7.89 -2.01 -12.05
N GLN A 26 7.44 -3.23 -12.25
CA GLN A 26 6.42 -3.52 -13.25
C GLN A 26 5.07 -3.68 -12.56
N ILE A 27 4.65 -2.64 -11.87
CA ILE A 27 3.35 -2.61 -11.21
C ILE A 27 2.30 -2.17 -12.23
N LYS A 28 1.25 -2.96 -12.38
CA LYS A 28 0.22 -2.75 -13.38
C LYS A 28 -1.12 -2.31 -12.80
N HIS A 29 -1.31 -2.47 -11.51
CA HIS A 29 -2.57 -2.12 -10.84
C HIS A 29 -2.27 -1.35 -9.58
N LEU A 30 -3.06 -0.32 -9.32
CA LEU A 30 -2.90 0.54 -8.16
C LEU A 30 -4.25 0.68 -7.47
N TYR A 31 -4.29 0.33 -6.19
CA TYR A 31 -5.51 0.39 -5.38
C TYR A 31 -5.31 1.30 -4.19
N SER A 32 -6.38 1.98 -3.79
CA SER A 32 -6.39 2.82 -2.61
C SER A 32 -7.80 2.82 -2.01
N THR A 33 -7.88 3.06 -0.70
CA THR A 33 -9.15 3.42 -0.11
C THR A 33 -9.54 4.83 -0.56
N ALA A 34 -10.80 5.20 -0.33
CA ALA A 34 -11.33 6.47 -0.84
C ALA A 34 -10.91 7.70 -0.03
N TYR A 35 -10.17 7.53 1.06
CA TYR A 35 -9.79 8.65 1.91
C TYR A 35 -8.78 9.56 1.24
N ARG A 36 -8.81 10.85 1.60
CA ARG A 36 -7.94 11.86 0.98
C ARG A 36 -6.47 11.53 1.13
N ARG A 37 -6.07 11.05 2.33
CA ARG A 37 -4.67 10.74 2.59
C ARG A 37 -4.17 9.57 1.76
N THR A 38 -4.96 8.51 1.65
CA THR A 38 -4.53 7.36 0.88
C THR A 38 -4.51 7.67 -0.61
N MET A 39 -5.52 8.38 -1.11
CA MET A 39 -5.53 8.78 -2.51
C MET A 39 -4.34 9.70 -2.84
N ALA A 40 -4.03 10.64 -1.94
CA ALA A 40 -2.89 11.54 -2.14
C ALA A 40 -1.56 10.79 -2.07
N THR A 41 -1.48 9.75 -1.24
CA THR A 41 -0.27 8.92 -1.17
C THR A 41 -0.07 8.14 -2.47
N ALA A 42 -1.14 7.69 -3.10
CA ALA A 42 -1.07 6.94 -4.34
C ALA A 42 -0.84 7.84 -5.56
N ALA A 43 -1.20 9.12 -5.48
CA ALA A 43 -1.27 10.01 -6.64
C ALA A 43 0.07 10.19 -7.38
N PRO A 44 1.22 10.42 -6.69
CA PRO A 44 2.48 10.58 -7.44
C PRO A 44 2.85 9.36 -8.25
N PHE A 45 2.65 8.17 -7.69
CA PHE A 45 2.93 6.93 -8.41
C PHE A 45 1.96 6.75 -9.57
N ALA A 46 0.67 7.03 -9.34
CA ALA A 46 -0.34 6.93 -10.39
C ALA A 46 0.02 7.82 -11.58
N LYS A 47 0.42 9.05 -11.30
CA LYS A 47 0.80 10.01 -12.35
C LYS A 47 2.04 9.55 -13.10
N GLN A 48 3.06 9.09 -12.36
CA GLN A 48 4.32 8.64 -12.95
C GLN A 48 4.11 7.46 -13.87
N GLN A 49 3.28 6.50 -13.46
CA GLN A 49 3.06 5.25 -14.20
C GLN A 49 1.86 5.32 -15.15
N GLN A 50 1.13 6.42 -15.14
CA GLN A 50 -0.10 6.59 -15.94
C GLN A 50 -1.12 5.49 -15.63
N LEU A 51 -1.29 5.22 -14.35
CA LEU A 51 -2.25 4.23 -13.86
C LEU A 51 -3.43 4.93 -13.20
N ALA A 52 -4.62 4.38 -13.42
CA ALA A 52 -5.80 4.81 -12.66
C ALA A 52 -5.73 4.23 -11.26
N ILE A 53 -6.18 5.02 -10.28
CA ILE A 53 -6.29 4.54 -8.90
C ILE A 53 -7.65 3.85 -8.77
N GLN A 54 -7.64 2.57 -8.42
CA GLN A 54 -8.86 1.80 -8.21
C GLN A 54 -9.15 1.77 -6.71
N GLU A 55 -10.41 1.95 -6.35
CA GLU A 55 -10.81 1.96 -4.96
C GLU A 55 -11.09 0.56 -4.45
N TYR A 56 -10.80 0.31 -3.17
CA TYR A 56 -11.23 -0.88 -2.48
C TYR A 56 -11.80 -0.49 -1.12
N LEU A 57 -12.60 -1.38 -0.56
CA LEU A 57 -13.29 -1.13 0.70
C LEU A 57 -12.49 -1.71 1.86
N PRO A 58 -12.06 -0.89 2.84
CA PRO A 58 -11.25 -1.40 3.95
C PRO A 58 -12.01 -2.39 4.84
N LYS A 59 -13.33 -2.40 4.77
CA LYS A 59 -14.14 -3.35 5.55
C LYS A 59 -14.24 -4.73 4.90
N LYS A 60 -13.77 -4.89 3.66
CA LYS A 60 -13.89 -6.15 2.91
C LYS A 60 -12.52 -6.67 2.49
N LEU A 61 -11.60 -6.68 3.43
CA LEU A 61 -10.21 -7.06 3.14
C LEU A 61 -10.07 -8.50 2.67
N SER A 62 -10.84 -9.44 3.25
CA SER A 62 -10.72 -10.85 2.84
C SER A 62 -11.10 -11.03 1.38
N GLN A 63 -12.19 -10.39 0.93
CA GLN A 63 -12.60 -10.44 -0.46
C GLN A 63 -11.58 -9.78 -1.37
N PHE A 64 -11.05 -8.66 -0.94
CA PHE A 64 -10.05 -7.93 -1.69
C PHE A 64 -8.75 -8.75 -1.83
N ALA A 65 -8.32 -9.40 -0.74
CA ALA A 65 -7.14 -10.25 -0.78
C ALA A 65 -7.32 -11.40 -1.77
N GLN A 66 -8.50 -12.02 -1.80
CA GLN A 66 -8.77 -13.09 -2.74
C GLN A 66 -8.71 -12.59 -4.18
N LYS A 67 -9.24 -11.40 -4.43
CA LYS A 67 -9.17 -10.79 -5.75
C LYS A 67 -7.73 -10.56 -6.17
N LEU A 68 -6.90 -10.02 -5.27
CA LEU A 68 -5.49 -9.76 -5.55
C LEU A 68 -4.72 -11.05 -5.85
N LEU A 69 -5.00 -12.11 -5.10
CA LEU A 69 -4.31 -13.39 -5.31
C LEU A 69 -4.65 -14.02 -6.65
N LYS A 70 -5.78 -13.66 -7.24
CA LYS A 70 -6.16 -14.14 -8.58
C LYS A 70 -5.52 -13.33 -9.70
N GLN A 71 -5.05 -12.13 -9.40
CA GLN A 71 -4.35 -11.32 -10.40
C GLN A 71 -2.92 -11.83 -10.52
N LYS A 72 -2.45 -11.92 -11.75
CA LYS A 72 -1.10 -12.41 -12.01
C LYS A 72 -0.10 -11.29 -12.21
N GLU A 73 -0.59 -10.06 -12.24
CA GLU A 73 0.25 -8.89 -12.43
C GLU A 73 0.55 -8.23 -11.11
N ASN A 74 1.62 -7.46 -11.06
CA ASN A 74 2.04 -6.77 -9.85
C ASN A 74 1.08 -5.64 -9.49
N VAL A 75 0.86 -5.47 -8.19
CA VAL A 75 -0.15 -4.55 -7.65
C VAL A 75 0.48 -3.73 -6.53
N LEU A 76 0.18 -2.44 -6.50
CA LEU A 76 0.48 -1.59 -5.34
C LEU A 76 -0.83 -1.24 -4.64
N VAL A 77 -0.86 -1.41 -3.34
CA VAL A 77 -2.03 -1.10 -2.52
C VAL A 77 -1.65 -0.07 -1.47
N VAL A 78 -2.42 1.01 -1.40
CA VAL A 78 -2.26 2.04 -0.37
C VAL A 78 -3.44 1.94 0.59
N GLY A 79 -3.15 1.82 1.86
CA GLY A 79 -4.18 1.67 2.89
C GLY A 79 -3.81 2.39 4.18
N HIS A 80 -4.38 1.93 5.26
CA HIS A 80 -4.24 2.53 6.58
C HIS A 80 -3.33 1.70 7.47
N SER A 81 -2.87 2.29 8.58
CA SER A 81 -1.99 1.59 9.52
C SER A 81 -2.66 0.36 10.13
N ASN A 82 -3.99 0.35 10.24
CA ASN A 82 -4.70 -0.81 10.77
C ASN A 82 -5.04 -1.85 9.72
N THR A 83 -5.22 -1.45 8.46
CA THR A 83 -5.61 -2.40 7.40
C THR A 83 -4.42 -2.99 6.66
N THR A 84 -3.32 -2.27 6.54
CA THR A 84 -2.16 -2.74 5.78
C THR A 84 -1.55 -4.01 6.37
N PRO A 85 -1.30 -4.11 7.69
CA PRO A 85 -0.81 -5.38 8.25
C PRO A 85 -1.81 -6.52 8.08
N GLN A 86 -3.11 -6.24 8.25
CA GLN A 86 -4.13 -7.27 8.09
C GLN A 86 -4.16 -7.81 6.66
N LEU A 87 -4.12 -6.92 5.67
CA LEU A 87 -4.09 -7.33 4.27
C LEU A 87 -2.82 -8.12 3.97
N SER A 88 -1.68 -7.66 4.50
CA SER A 88 -0.40 -8.35 4.30
C SER A 88 -0.45 -9.76 4.86
N ALA A 89 -1.06 -9.95 6.02
CA ALA A 89 -1.22 -11.28 6.62
C ALA A 89 -2.14 -12.15 5.77
N LEU A 90 -3.23 -11.60 5.25
CA LEU A 90 -4.15 -12.34 4.40
C LEU A 90 -3.48 -12.80 3.11
N LEU A 91 -2.64 -11.96 2.52
CA LEU A 91 -1.98 -12.27 1.26
C LEU A 91 -0.83 -13.25 1.43
N SER A 92 -0.02 -13.06 2.46
CA SER A 92 1.19 -13.85 2.67
C SER A 92 0.96 -15.13 3.45
N LYS A 93 -0.12 -15.16 4.25
CA LYS A 93 -0.41 -16.23 5.21
C LYS A 93 0.58 -16.26 6.38
N PHE A 94 1.40 -15.23 6.52
CA PHE A 94 2.28 -15.06 7.68
C PHE A 94 1.61 -14.18 8.71
N ASP A 95 1.99 -14.35 9.97
CA ASP A 95 1.58 -13.44 11.02
C ASP A 95 2.28 -12.10 10.82
N VAL A 96 1.52 -11.02 10.90
CA VAL A 96 2.04 -9.67 10.71
C VAL A 96 1.61 -8.82 11.90
N ALA A 97 2.60 -8.22 12.57
CA ALA A 97 2.32 -7.39 13.74
C ALA A 97 1.57 -6.12 13.33
N GLU A 98 0.71 -5.65 14.23
CA GLU A 98 0.03 -4.40 14.03
C GLU A 98 1.03 -3.25 14.08
N LEU A 99 0.77 -2.20 13.27
CA LEU A 99 1.59 -1.01 13.25
C LEU A 99 1.07 0.00 14.25
N THR A 100 1.99 0.71 14.90
CA THR A 100 1.64 1.93 15.61
C THR A 100 1.47 3.06 14.60
N GLU A 101 0.85 4.15 15.02
CA GLU A 101 0.67 5.29 14.14
C GLU A 101 1.99 5.94 13.71
N GLN A 102 3.07 5.69 14.45
CA GLN A 102 4.38 6.19 14.07
C GLN A 102 5.09 5.31 13.04
N GLN A 103 4.57 4.13 12.74
CA GLN A 103 5.23 3.19 11.82
C GLN A 103 4.69 3.29 10.39
N TYR A 104 4.27 4.47 9.99
CA TYR A 104 3.68 4.71 8.68
C TYR A 104 4.72 4.69 7.54
N ARG A 105 6.00 4.58 7.86
CA ARG A 105 7.06 4.48 6.84
C ARG A 105 7.27 3.07 6.32
N ASN A 106 6.53 2.11 6.86
CA ASN A 106 6.72 0.72 6.48
C ASN A 106 6.05 0.40 5.13
N LEU A 107 6.73 -0.42 4.36
CA LEU A 107 6.25 -0.88 3.06
C LEU A 107 6.39 -2.40 3.04
N TYR A 108 5.29 -3.08 2.80
CA TYR A 108 5.24 -4.54 2.78
C TYR A 108 5.30 -5.03 1.35
N GLN A 109 6.18 -5.96 1.07
CA GLN A 109 6.24 -6.63 -0.23
C GLN A 109 5.90 -8.09 -0.04
N ILE A 110 4.87 -8.55 -0.72
CA ILE A 110 4.48 -9.96 -0.71
C ILE A 110 4.71 -10.50 -2.11
N GLN A 111 5.61 -11.49 -2.20
CA GLN A 111 5.88 -12.18 -3.46
C GLN A 111 5.18 -13.52 -3.44
N VAL A 112 4.36 -13.77 -4.45
CA VAL A 112 3.57 -14.99 -4.56
C VAL A 112 4.02 -15.74 -5.81
N SER A 113 4.38 -17.01 -5.64
CA SER A 113 4.77 -17.85 -6.76
C SER A 113 4.23 -19.27 -6.53
N ASP A 114 4.41 -20.13 -7.53
CA ASP A 114 4.03 -21.54 -7.41
C ASP A 114 4.80 -22.24 -6.31
N GLN A 115 5.97 -21.70 -5.94
CA GLN A 115 6.84 -22.32 -4.94
C GLN A 115 6.59 -21.79 -3.54
N GLY A 116 5.68 -20.86 -3.38
CA GLY A 116 5.34 -20.32 -2.06
C GLY A 116 5.23 -18.81 -2.05
N LYS A 117 5.21 -18.27 -0.84
CA LYS A 117 5.04 -16.83 -0.60
C LYS A 117 6.14 -16.33 0.28
N THR A 118 6.60 -15.11 0.01
CA THR A 118 7.57 -14.42 0.87
C THR A 118 7.02 -13.06 1.25
N LEU A 119 7.39 -12.62 2.44
CA LEU A 119 7.01 -11.30 2.97
C LEU A 119 8.28 -10.56 3.33
N THR A 120 8.44 -9.36 2.76
CA THR A 120 9.57 -8.50 3.07
C THR A 120 9.04 -7.16 3.57
N LEU A 121 9.60 -6.68 4.65
CA LEU A 121 9.24 -5.40 5.23
C LEU A 121 10.36 -4.40 4.98
N PHE A 122 10.01 -3.30 4.34
CA PHE A 122 10.93 -2.18 4.13
C PHE A 122 10.48 -0.99 4.97
N THR A 123 11.43 -0.20 5.41
CA THR A 123 11.14 1.07 6.07
C THR A 123 11.69 2.19 5.19
N GLN A 124 10.85 3.16 4.87
CA GLN A 124 11.29 4.31 4.09
C GLN A 124 12.33 5.11 4.90
N PRO A 125 13.42 5.54 4.27
CA PRO A 125 14.47 6.25 5.01
C PRO A 125 14.10 7.68 5.36
N LEU A 126 13.08 8.24 4.73
CA LEU A 126 12.69 9.64 4.97
C LEU A 126 12.23 9.85 6.40
N ILE A 127 12.87 10.77 7.09
CA ILE A 127 12.51 11.17 8.45
C ILE A 127 12.01 12.60 8.39
N CYS A 128 10.80 12.82 8.89
CA CYS A 128 10.21 14.15 8.97
C CYS A 128 10.02 14.54 10.41
N GLN A 129 10.09 15.81 10.64
CA GLN A 129 9.86 16.37 11.97
C GLN A 129 8.61 17.23 11.99
#